data_f8b3a16ae60040face7c910d3be1614e
#
_entry.id   f8b3a16ae60040face7c910d3be1614e
#
_cell.length_a   1.000
_cell.length_b   1.000
_cell.length_c   1.000
_cell.angle_alpha   90.00
_cell.angle_beta   90.00
_cell.angle_gamma   90.00
#
_symmetry.space_group_name_H-M   'P 1'
#
loop_
_entity.id
_entity.type
_entity.pdbx_description
1 polymer ?
#
loop_
_entity_poly.entity_id
_entity_poly.type
_entity_poly.pdbx_seq_one_letter_code
_entity_poly.pdbx_strand_id
1 'polypeptide(L)'
;MASTSPELEHFVREALARGQSRTAIRTALAAAGWSEEQTRGVLDGYAEVDFPVPVPKPRASLSAKEAFQYLVLFATLYFSAYHLGSLLFDLVNHALPDPADQVQFPIFGDSMRFSVAALVIAFPVFAWMSHRVGADLARHPIKRLSPVRRWLTYLTLFVAAGILIGDMTSLVYNLLGGEATPRFLCKVAVVAMIAGGVFHYYLHDLRREEVEA
;
A
#
# COMPACT_ATOMS: atom_id res chain seq x y z
N MET A 1 1.48 4.53 17.28
CA MET A 1 0.15 4.89 17.80
C MET A 1 0.24 4.83 19.31
N ALA A 2 0.16 5.94 20.00
CA ALA A 2 0.08 5.96 21.45
C ALA A 2 -1.23 5.25 21.84
N SER A 3 -1.13 4.20 22.68
CA SER A 3 -2.31 3.52 23.21
C SER A 3 -3.11 4.56 24.01
N THR A 4 -4.30 4.88 23.53
CA THR A 4 -5.20 5.79 24.24
C THR A 4 -5.54 5.15 25.57
N SER A 5 -5.19 5.79 26.69
CA SER A 5 -5.52 5.29 28.02
C SER A 5 -7.04 5.24 28.18
N PRO A 6 -7.62 4.11 28.68
CA PRO A 6 -9.05 4.02 28.98
C PRO A 6 -9.53 5.13 29.94
N GLU A 7 -8.65 5.56 30.82
CA GLU A 7 -8.90 6.63 31.78
C GLU A 7 -9.10 7.99 31.08
N LEU A 8 -8.27 8.28 30.06
CA LEU A 8 -8.38 9.49 29.28
C LEU A 8 -9.68 9.51 28.46
N GLU A 9 -10.06 8.40 27.84
CA GLU A 9 -11.33 8.28 27.12
C GLU A 9 -12.53 8.48 28.04
N HIS A 10 -12.49 7.89 29.22
CA HIS A 10 -13.54 8.02 30.23
C HIS A 10 -13.69 9.48 30.68
N PHE A 11 -12.58 10.14 31.04
CA PHE A 11 -12.57 11.55 31.45
C PHE A 11 -13.13 12.46 30.37
N VAL A 12 -12.66 12.33 29.13
CA VAL A 12 -13.12 13.19 28.01
C VAL A 12 -14.62 12.98 27.75
N ARG A 13 -15.10 11.74 27.76
CA ARG A 13 -16.52 11.43 27.59
C ARG A 13 -17.37 12.09 28.69
N GLU A 14 -16.94 11.99 29.91
CA GLU A 14 -17.66 12.55 31.06
C GLU A 14 -17.63 14.09 31.04
N ALA A 15 -16.50 14.70 30.70
CA ALA A 15 -16.38 16.15 30.57
C ALA A 15 -17.26 16.69 29.45
N LEU A 16 -17.30 16.02 28.30
CA LEU A 16 -18.20 16.39 27.19
C LEU A 16 -19.68 16.21 27.57
N ALA A 17 -20.03 15.14 28.31
CA ALA A 17 -21.39 14.92 28.77
C ALA A 17 -21.87 15.99 29.77
N ARG A 18 -20.94 16.63 30.48
CA ARG A 18 -21.22 17.78 31.38
C ARG A 18 -21.21 19.12 30.65
N GLY A 19 -21.13 19.13 29.32
CA GLY A 19 -21.15 20.34 28.51
C GLY A 19 -19.86 21.17 28.55
N GLN A 20 -18.75 20.59 28.98
CA GLN A 20 -17.46 21.28 28.97
C GLN A 20 -16.97 21.51 27.54
N SER A 21 -16.43 22.69 27.26
CA SER A 21 -15.90 22.99 25.94
C SER A 21 -14.62 22.19 25.65
N ARG A 22 -14.41 21.84 24.39
CA ARG A 22 -13.18 21.11 23.96
C ARG A 22 -11.90 21.87 24.36
N THR A 23 -11.95 23.21 24.35
CA THR A 23 -10.83 24.05 24.75
C THR A 23 -10.54 23.89 26.25
N ALA A 24 -11.58 23.93 27.10
CA ALA A 24 -11.43 23.73 28.54
C ALA A 24 -10.87 22.33 28.86
N ILE A 25 -11.35 21.28 28.16
CA ILE A 25 -10.84 19.93 28.30
C ILE A 25 -9.37 19.83 27.92
N ARG A 26 -8.96 20.44 26.79
CA ARG A 26 -7.54 20.48 26.37
C ARG A 26 -6.67 21.17 27.42
N THR A 27 -7.10 22.31 27.94
CA THR A 27 -6.35 23.06 28.97
C THR A 27 -6.19 22.23 30.24
N ALA A 28 -7.24 21.57 30.71
CA ALA A 28 -7.20 20.73 31.89
C ALA A 28 -6.27 19.52 31.73
N LEU A 29 -6.33 18.86 30.58
CA LEU A 29 -5.48 17.71 30.28
C LEU A 29 -4.00 18.10 30.09
N ALA A 30 -3.72 19.23 29.46
CA ALA A 30 -2.36 19.77 29.36
C ALA A 30 -1.78 20.10 30.74
N ALA A 31 -2.56 20.70 31.65
CA ALA A 31 -2.16 20.94 33.03
C ALA A 31 -1.89 19.66 33.83
N ALA A 32 -2.59 18.56 33.49
CA ALA A 32 -2.38 17.23 34.07
C ALA A 32 -1.20 16.45 33.44
N GLY A 33 -0.50 17.02 32.44
CA GLY A 33 0.67 16.41 31.83
C GLY A 33 0.38 15.51 30.60
N TRP A 34 -0.85 15.51 30.07
CA TRP A 34 -1.19 14.80 28.85
C TRP A 34 -0.65 15.54 27.62
N SER A 35 -0.10 14.78 26.65
CA SER A 35 0.36 15.37 25.41
C SER A 35 -0.79 15.90 24.55
N GLU A 36 -0.50 16.94 23.76
CA GLU A 36 -1.51 17.50 22.83
C GLU A 36 -2.01 16.46 21.82
N GLU A 37 -1.14 15.58 21.35
CA GLU A 37 -1.47 14.51 20.41
C GLU A 37 -2.46 13.50 21.01
N GLN A 38 -2.22 13.06 22.25
CA GLN A 38 -3.12 12.15 22.98
C GLN A 38 -4.50 12.80 23.22
N THR A 39 -4.52 14.04 23.67
CA THR A 39 -5.73 14.81 23.94
C THR A 39 -6.54 15.00 22.67
N ARG A 40 -5.89 15.40 21.58
CA ARG A 40 -6.52 15.56 20.27
C ARG A 40 -7.08 14.25 19.77
N GLY A 41 -6.33 13.16 19.82
CA GLY A 41 -6.77 11.84 19.36
C GLY A 41 -8.05 11.34 20.05
N VAL A 42 -8.22 11.63 21.34
CA VAL A 42 -9.45 11.26 22.06
C VAL A 42 -10.61 12.19 21.74
N LEU A 43 -10.38 13.51 21.72
CA LEU A 43 -11.43 14.49 21.38
C LEU A 43 -11.95 14.31 19.96
N ASP A 44 -11.08 14.01 19.00
CA ASP A 44 -11.45 13.76 17.61
C ASP A 44 -12.29 12.49 17.43
N GLY A 45 -12.29 11.60 18.43
CA GLY A 45 -13.16 10.43 18.50
C GLY A 45 -14.63 10.74 18.75
N TYR A 46 -14.99 12.00 19.06
CA TYR A 46 -16.37 12.44 19.27
C TYR A 46 -16.79 13.44 18.21
N ALA A 47 -18.04 13.31 17.72
CA ALA A 47 -18.61 14.23 16.75
C ALA A 47 -18.97 15.59 17.40
N GLU A 48 -18.87 16.67 16.61
CA GLU A 48 -19.33 18.01 17.01
C GLU A 48 -20.77 18.19 16.56
N VAL A 49 -21.68 17.52 17.23
CA VAL A 49 -23.12 17.61 17.00
C VAL A 49 -23.80 18.10 18.26
N ASP A 50 -24.87 18.91 18.09
CA ASP A 50 -25.69 19.34 19.18
C ASP A 50 -26.61 18.21 19.63
N PHE A 51 -26.11 17.42 20.56
CA PHE A 51 -26.81 16.27 21.13
C PHE A 51 -26.48 16.16 22.63
N PRO A 52 -27.47 15.83 23.49
CA PRO A 52 -27.27 15.82 24.93
C PRO A 52 -26.16 14.91 25.48
N VAL A 53 -25.75 13.94 24.69
CA VAL A 53 -24.69 12.99 25.05
C VAL A 53 -23.59 13.01 23.98
N PRO A 54 -22.30 12.93 24.35
CA PRO A 54 -21.20 12.88 23.37
C PRO A 54 -21.37 11.74 22.38
N VAL A 55 -21.48 12.05 21.08
CA VAL A 55 -21.68 11.04 20.03
C VAL A 55 -20.32 10.56 19.56
N PRO A 56 -19.97 9.27 19.74
CA PRO A 56 -18.70 8.74 19.25
C PRO A 56 -18.71 8.69 17.72
N LYS A 57 -17.58 9.09 17.10
CA LYS A 57 -17.37 8.86 15.68
C LYS A 57 -17.06 7.39 15.43
N PRO A 58 -17.52 6.83 14.29
CA PRO A 58 -17.14 5.48 13.92
C PRO A 58 -15.62 5.37 13.78
N ARG A 59 -15.02 4.39 14.44
CA ARG A 59 -13.58 4.08 14.31
C ARG A 59 -13.41 2.86 13.40
N ALA A 60 -12.41 2.90 12.52
CA ALA A 60 -12.04 1.72 11.76
C ALA A 60 -11.54 0.64 12.73
N SER A 61 -12.33 -0.40 12.95
CA SER A 61 -11.89 -1.56 13.72
C SER A 61 -11.06 -2.48 12.84
N LEU A 62 -9.91 -2.90 13.35
CA LEU A 62 -9.05 -3.88 12.69
C LEU A 62 -9.71 -5.25 12.80
N SER A 63 -10.40 -5.68 11.73
CA SER A 63 -10.90 -7.04 11.63
C SER A 63 -9.79 -7.96 11.09
N ALA A 64 -9.56 -9.10 11.77
CA ALA A 64 -8.63 -10.12 11.26
C ALA A 64 -8.96 -10.56 9.84
N LYS A 65 -10.26 -10.56 9.48
CA LYS A 65 -10.74 -10.85 8.12
C LYS A 65 -10.26 -9.80 7.12
N GLU A 66 -10.34 -8.51 7.47
CA GLU A 66 -9.86 -7.42 6.61
C GLU A 66 -8.35 -7.47 6.44
N ALA A 67 -7.61 -7.69 7.53
CA ALA A 67 -6.16 -7.86 7.48
C ALA A 67 -5.77 -9.00 6.53
N PHE A 68 -6.42 -10.15 6.64
CA PHE A 68 -6.20 -11.29 5.75
C PHE A 68 -6.50 -10.94 4.27
N GLN A 69 -7.60 -10.25 3.99
CA GLN A 69 -7.95 -9.84 2.64
C GLN A 69 -6.89 -8.93 2.01
N TYR A 70 -6.38 -7.94 2.76
CA TYR A 70 -5.31 -7.08 2.28
C TYR A 70 -3.99 -7.84 2.08
N LEU A 71 -3.63 -8.75 3.01
CA LEU A 71 -2.43 -9.57 2.85
C LEU A 71 -2.49 -10.43 1.58
N VAL A 72 -3.63 -11.08 1.30
CA VAL A 72 -3.81 -11.87 0.08
C VAL A 72 -3.74 -10.96 -1.16
N LEU A 73 -4.36 -9.79 -1.13
CA LEU A 73 -4.34 -8.84 -2.24
C LEU A 73 -2.90 -8.43 -2.58
N PHE A 74 -2.12 -8.00 -1.60
CA PHE A 74 -0.75 -7.55 -1.83
C PHE A 74 0.21 -8.71 -2.14
N ALA A 75 0.05 -9.87 -1.51
CA ALA A 75 0.84 -11.05 -1.84
C ALA A 75 0.64 -11.49 -3.30
N THR A 76 -0.62 -11.53 -3.76
CA THR A 76 -0.92 -11.88 -5.15
C THR A 76 -0.48 -10.80 -6.14
N LEU A 77 -0.49 -9.50 -5.75
CA LEU A 77 0.09 -8.42 -6.53
C LEU A 77 1.60 -8.63 -6.75
N TYR A 78 2.36 -8.82 -5.66
CA TYR A 78 3.81 -9.01 -5.75
C TYR A 78 4.18 -10.27 -6.52
N PHE A 79 3.47 -11.36 -6.28
CA PHE A 79 3.68 -12.62 -6.98
C PHE A 79 3.41 -12.47 -8.48
N SER A 80 2.31 -11.81 -8.86
CA SER A 80 1.97 -11.54 -10.26
C SER A 80 2.97 -10.59 -10.93
N ALA A 81 3.37 -9.51 -10.26
CA ALA A 81 4.33 -8.55 -10.79
C ALA A 81 5.70 -9.19 -11.05
N TYR A 82 6.18 -10.03 -10.10
CA TYR A 82 7.43 -10.75 -10.24
C TYR A 82 7.39 -11.73 -11.43
N HIS A 83 6.36 -12.57 -11.53
CA HIS A 83 6.26 -13.54 -12.61
C HIS A 83 5.98 -12.93 -13.97
N LEU A 84 5.28 -11.76 -14.00
CA LEU A 84 5.15 -10.97 -15.23
C LEU A 84 6.51 -10.45 -15.70
N GLY A 85 7.32 -9.92 -14.80
CA GLY A 85 8.69 -9.49 -15.09
C GLY A 85 9.56 -10.63 -15.60
N SER A 86 9.54 -11.78 -14.92
CA SER A 86 10.26 -12.99 -15.33
C SER A 86 9.85 -13.47 -16.73
N LEU A 87 8.54 -13.53 -16.99
CA LEU A 87 8.01 -13.92 -18.30
C LEU A 87 8.46 -12.96 -19.41
N LEU A 88 8.39 -11.66 -19.16
CA LEU A 88 8.83 -10.65 -20.13
C LEU A 88 10.33 -10.70 -20.34
N PHE A 89 11.12 -11.00 -19.32
CA PHE A 89 12.56 -11.21 -19.44
C PHE A 89 12.89 -12.43 -20.32
N ASP A 90 12.17 -13.53 -20.14
CA ASP A 90 12.34 -14.72 -20.97
C ASP A 90 11.98 -14.41 -22.44
N LEU A 91 10.93 -13.64 -22.69
CA LEU A 91 10.56 -13.17 -24.04
C LEU A 91 11.63 -12.25 -24.64
N VAL A 92 12.17 -11.32 -23.88
CA VAL A 92 13.27 -10.43 -24.32
C VAL A 92 14.52 -11.26 -24.66
N ASN A 93 14.87 -12.24 -23.81
CA ASN A 93 16.00 -13.11 -24.05
C ASN A 93 15.86 -13.94 -25.33
N HIS A 94 14.63 -14.37 -25.61
CA HIS A 94 14.33 -15.13 -26.82
C HIS A 94 14.30 -14.22 -28.08
N ALA A 95 13.74 -13.02 -27.98
CA ALA A 95 13.63 -12.08 -29.11
C ALA A 95 14.98 -11.42 -29.46
N LEU A 96 15.86 -11.25 -28.49
CA LEU A 96 17.16 -10.60 -28.64
C LEU A 96 18.27 -11.54 -28.12
N PRO A 97 18.58 -12.63 -28.83
CA PRO A 97 19.63 -13.56 -28.42
C PRO A 97 21.00 -12.86 -28.46
N ASP A 98 21.81 -13.07 -27.43
CA ASP A 98 23.16 -12.58 -27.40
C ASP A 98 24.09 -13.64 -28.03
N PRO A 99 24.96 -13.28 -28.99
CA PRO A 99 25.92 -14.19 -29.57
C PRO A 99 26.91 -14.82 -28.56
N ALA A 100 27.07 -14.15 -27.41
CA ALA A 100 27.90 -14.64 -26.31
C ALA A 100 27.20 -15.70 -25.44
N ASP A 101 25.87 -15.82 -25.54
CA ASP A 101 25.09 -16.79 -24.77
C ASP A 101 25.37 -18.23 -25.29
N GLN A 102 26.07 -19.01 -24.53
CA GLN A 102 26.25 -20.47 -24.82
C GLN A 102 24.97 -21.28 -24.53
N VAL A 103 23.94 -20.64 -23.94
CA VAL A 103 22.68 -21.29 -23.56
C VAL A 103 21.58 -20.86 -24.53
N GLN A 104 21.05 -21.84 -25.26
CA GLN A 104 19.84 -21.63 -26.04
C GLN A 104 18.64 -21.51 -25.04
N PHE A 105 17.97 -20.37 -25.06
CA PHE A 105 16.76 -20.20 -24.28
C PHE A 105 15.56 -20.83 -25.02
N PRO A 106 15.06 -22.01 -24.62
CA PRO A 106 13.91 -22.63 -25.28
C PRO A 106 12.67 -21.76 -25.06
N ILE A 107 11.81 -21.64 -26.07
CA ILE A 107 10.56 -20.84 -26.02
C ILE A 107 9.67 -21.28 -24.83
N PHE A 108 9.76 -22.53 -24.42
CA PHE A 108 9.01 -23.09 -23.30
C PHE A 108 9.94 -23.74 -22.26
N GLY A 109 10.94 -22.98 -21.81
CA GLY A 109 11.78 -23.40 -20.67
C GLY A 109 10.98 -23.48 -19.37
N ASP A 110 11.54 -24.16 -18.37
CA ASP A 110 10.87 -24.35 -17.07
C ASP A 110 10.50 -23.04 -16.38
N SER A 111 11.34 -22.00 -16.51
CA SER A 111 11.07 -20.65 -16.01
C SER A 111 9.80 -20.05 -16.63
N MET A 112 9.68 -20.10 -17.95
CA MET A 112 8.53 -19.56 -18.67
C MET A 112 7.25 -20.33 -18.33
N ARG A 113 7.31 -21.67 -18.29
CA ARG A 113 6.15 -22.49 -17.90
C ARG A 113 5.66 -22.17 -16.49
N PHE A 114 6.58 -22.02 -15.55
CA PHE A 114 6.26 -21.70 -14.19
C PHE A 114 5.66 -20.28 -14.08
N SER A 115 6.24 -19.30 -14.77
CA SER A 115 5.75 -17.92 -14.77
C SER A 115 4.35 -17.80 -15.38
N VAL A 116 4.08 -18.52 -16.47
CA VAL A 116 2.73 -18.59 -17.07
C VAL A 116 1.75 -19.24 -16.11
N ALA A 117 2.08 -20.40 -15.51
CA ALA A 117 1.21 -21.07 -14.54
C ALA A 117 0.93 -20.18 -13.32
N ALA A 118 1.97 -19.52 -12.80
CA ALA A 118 1.85 -18.57 -11.70
C ALA A 118 0.89 -17.42 -12.02
N LEU A 119 1.02 -16.80 -13.19
CA LEU A 119 0.15 -15.71 -13.64
C LEU A 119 -1.28 -16.16 -13.86
N VAL A 120 -1.51 -17.32 -14.48
CA VAL A 120 -2.85 -17.87 -14.71
C VAL A 120 -3.60 -18.10 -13.40
N ILE A 121 -2.90 -18.41 -12.31
CA ILE A 121 -3.50 -18.62 -10.99
C ILE A 121 -3.56 -17.32 -10.18
N ALA A 122 -2.45 -16.61 -10.03
CA ALA A 122 -2.34 -15.49 -9.10
C ALA A 122 -3.01 -14.22 -9.61
N PHE A 123 -2.90 -13.91 -10.92
CA PHE A 123 -3.47 -12.68 -11.46
C PHE A 123 -5.02 -12.63 -11.39
N PRO A 124 -5.76 -13.70 -11.71
CA PRO A 124 -7.22 -13.70 -11.49
C PRO A 124 -7.61 -13.53 -10.02
N VAL A 125 -6.86 -14.12 -9.09
CA VAL A 125 -7.09 -13.94 -7.65
C VAL A 125 -6.86 -12.48 -7.26
N PHE A 126 -5.75 -11.88 -7.70
CA PHE A 126 -5.46 -10.46 -7.50
C PHE A 126 -6.59 -9.58 -8.07
N ALA A 127 -6.98 -9.78 -9.31
CA ALA A 127 -8.00 -8.98 -9.97
C ALA A 127 -9.37 -9.09 -9.26
N TRP A 128 -9.76 -10.31 -8.86
CA TRP A 128 -10.98 -10.53 -8.12
C TRP A 128 -10.95 -9.87 -6.74
N MET A 129 -9.83 -10.02 -5.99
CA MET A 129 -9.66 -9.39 -4.68
C MET A 129 -9.64 -7.87 -4.77
N SER A 130 -8.92 -7.32 -5.75
CA SER A 130 -8.86 -5.88 -6.01
C SER A 130 -10.25 -5.30 -6.29
N HIS A 131 -11.00 -5.94 -7.17
CA HIS A 131 -12.38 -5.54 -7.46
C HIS A 131 -13.28 -5.63 -6.22
N ARG A 132 -13.19 -6.71 -5.46
CA ARG A 132 -13.99 -6.92 -4.25
C ARG A 132 -13.68 -5.91 -3.15
N VAL A 133 -12.39 -5.66 -2.90
CA VAL A 133 -11.93 -4.65 -1.93
C VAL A 133 -12.36 -3.25 -2.38
N GLY A 134 -12.21 -2.92 -3.66
CA GLY A 134 -12.66 -1.65 -4.22
C GLY A 134 -14.15 -1.42 -4.07
N ALA A 135 -14.97 -2.44 -4.36
CA ALA A 135 -16.43 -2.38 -4.17
C ALA A 135 -16.84 -2.23 -2.69
N ASP A 136 -16.12 -2.89 -1.77
CA ASP A 136 -16.38 -2.78 -0.33
C ASP A 136 -15.99 -1.38 0.21
N LEU A 137 -14.89 -0.82 -0.27
CA LEU A 137 -14.46 0.56 0.05
C LEU A 137 -15.42 1.63 -0.48
N ALA A 138 -16.04 1.39 -1.64
CA ALA A 138 -17.06 2.29 -2.18
C ALA A 138 -18.34 2.29 -1.34
N ARG A 139 -18.71 1.13 -0.78
CA ARG A 139 -19.90 0.99 0.08
C ARG A 139 -19.65 1.45 1.52
N HIS A 140 -18.44 1.32 2.01
CA HIS A 140 -18.05 1.63 3.39
C HIS A 140 -16.78 2.49 3.41
N PRO A 141 -16.90 3.82 3.19
CA PRO A 141 -15.73 4.71 3.10
C PRO A 141 -14.82 4.70 4.34
N ILE A 142 -15.39 4.40 5.51
CA ILE A 142 -14.63 4.31 6.77
C ILE A 142 -13.54 3.24 6.75
N LYS A 143 -13.68 2.21 5.91
CA LYS A 143 -12.67 1.16 5.73
C LYS A 143 -11.41 1.64 5.01
N ARG A 144 -11.47 2.79 4.33
CA ARG A 144 -10.28 3.45 3.76
C ARG A 144 -9.27 3.83 4.83
N LEU A 145 -9.74 4.10 6.07
CA LEU A 145 -8.90 4.43 7.21
C LEU A 145 -8.23 3.21 7.86
N SER A 146 -8.37 1.99 7.28
CA SER A 146 -7.77 0.77 7.82
C SER A 146 -6.24 0.90 7.93
N PRO A 147 -5.65 0.77 9.14
CA PRO A 147 -4.22 0.89 9.33
C PRO A 147 -3.42 -0.13 8.52
N VAL A 148 -3.95 -1.36 8.35
CA VAL A 148 -3.29 -2.43 7.58
C VAL A 148 -3.18 -2.06 6.12
N ARG A 149 -4.25 -1.54 5.52
CA ARG A 149 -4.24 -1.08 4.12
C ARG A 149 -3.20 0.01 3.92
N ARG A 150 -3.23 1.05 4.76
CA ARG A 150 -2.27 2.17 4.69
C ARG A 150 -0.83 1.67 4.80
N TRP A 151 -0.54 0.83 5.79
CA TRP A 151 0.80 0.29 5.98
C TRP A 151 1.29 -0.52 4.77
N LEU A 152 0.44 -1.42 4.24
CA LEU A 152 0.77 -2.20 3.04
C LEU A 152 0.93 -1.34 1.79
N THR A 153 0.14 -0.28 1.64
CA THR A 153 0.29 0.69 0.54
C THR A 153 1.62 1.43 0.63
N TYR A 154 2.00 1.96 1.82
CA TYR A 154 3.31 2.60 1.99
C TYR A 154 4.46 1.63 1.79
N LEU A 155 4.34 0.39 2.26
CA LEU A 155 5.33 -0.65 2.02
C LEU A 155 5.48 -0.94 0.51
N THR A 156 4.36 -1.01 -0.22
CA THR A 156 4.37 -1.22 -1.68
C THR A 156 5.05 -0.07 -2.41
N LEU A 157 4.76 1.17 -2.04
CA LEU A 157 5.42 2.35 -2.60
C LEU A 157 6.92 2.36 -2.30
N PHE A 158 7.31 1.99 -1.08
CA PHE A 158 8.72 1.89 -0.69
C PHE A 158 9.46 0.83 -1.51
N VAL A 159 8.87 -0.36 -1.66
CA VAL A 159 9.44 -1.45 -2.46
C VAL A 159 9.54 -1.05 -3.93
N ALA A 160 8.46 -0.50 -4.50
CA ALA A 160 8.46 -0.06 -5.90
C ALA A 160 9.47 1.06 -6.17
N ALA A 161 9.60 2.04 -5.27
CA ALA A 161 10.61 3.08 -5.36
C ALA A 161 12.03 2.51 -5.29
N GLY A 162 12.28 1.55 -4.37
CA GLY A 162 13.57 0.86 -4.26
C GLY A 162 13.94 0.10 -5.53
N ILE A 163 12.97 -0.60 -6.14
CA ILE A 163 13.16 -1.30 -7.43
C ILE A 163 13.49 -0.28 -8.53
N LEU A 164 12.76 0.83 -8.64
CA LEU A 164 13.02 1.86 -9.65
C LEU A 164 14.40 2.51 -9.48
N ILE A 165 14.80 2.80 -8.24
CA ILE A 165 16.15 3.35 -7.95
C ILE A 165 17.23 2.34 -8.37
N GLY A 166 17.07 1.06 -8.01
CA GLY A 166 18.01 0.00 -8.40
C GLY A 166 18.09 -0.18 -9.91
N ASP A 167 16.95 -0.17 -10.60
CA ASP A 167 16.86 -0.28 -12.05
C ASP A 167 17.56 0.91 -12.74
N MET A 168 17.29 2.15 -12.31
CA MET A 168 17.94 3.35 -12.84
C MET A 168 19.44 3.37 -12.53
N THR A 169 19.85 2.91 -11.36
CA THR A 169 21.27 2.79 -11.02
C THR A 169 21.97 1.79 -11.93
N SER A 170 21.35 0.64 -12.20
CA SER A 170 21.87 -0.36 -13.14
C SER A 170 21.94 0.19 -14.56
N LEU A 171 20.93 0.97 -14.99
CA LEU A 171 20.94 1.62 -16.29
C LEU A 171 22.12 2.58 -16.45
N VAL A 172 22.31 3.46 -15.47
CA VAL A 172 23.42 4.44 -15.52
C VAL A 172 24.77 3.75 -15.47
N TYR A 173 24.92 2.71 -14.62
CA TYR A 173 26.15 1.95 -14.53
C TYR A 173 26.55 1.30 -15.87
N ASN A 174 25.63 0.59 -16.52
CA ASN A 174 25.90 -0.06 -17.81
C ASN A 174 26.08 0.95 -18.95
N LEU A 175 25.39 2.11 -18.88
CA LEU A 175 25.56 3.18 -19.86
C LEU A 175 26.97 3.79 -19.77
N LEU A 176 27.47 4.06 -18.57
CA LEU A 176 28.83 4.56 -18.34
C LEU A 176 29.90 3.55 -18.70
N GLY A 177 29.62 2.25 -18.53
CA GLY A 177 30.50 1.15 -18.92
C GLY A 177 30.53 0.87 -20.42
N GLY A 178 29.63 1.47 -21.21
CA GLY A 178 29.48 1.18 -22.64
C GLY A 178 28.85 -0.20 -22.93
N GLU A 179 28.23 -0.82 -21.92
CA GLU A 179 27.65 -2.17 -21.98
C GLU A 179 26.12 -2.17 -22.17
N ALA A 180 25.55 -1.03 -22.54
CA ALA A 180 24.11 -0.88 -22.74
C ALA A 180 23.62 -1.56 -24.02
N THR A 181 23.42 -2.87 -23.97
CA THR A 181 22.86 -3.65 -25.08
C THR A 181 21.37 -3.40 -25.25
N PRO A 182 20.79 -3.56 -26.48
CA PRO A 182 19.36 -3.47 -26.70
C PRO A 182 18.56 -4.42 -25.78
N ARG A 183 19.07 -5.62 -25.54
CA ARG A 183 18.49 -6.60 -24.61
C ARG A 183 18.42 -6.07 -23.18
N PHE A 184 19.50 -5.47 -22.71
CA PHE A 184 19.55 -4.85 -21.37
C PHE A 184 18.54 -3.69 -21.27
N LEU A 185 18.49 -2.80 -22.26
CA LEU A 185 17.56 -1.67 -22.28
C LEU A 185 16.08 -2.12 -22.26
N CYS A 186 15.76 -3.19 -23.00
CA CYS A 186 14.41 -3.77 -22.95
C CYS A 186 14.06 -4.30 -21.55
N LYS A 187 15.02 -4.96 -20.84
CA LYS A 187 14.78 -5.43 -19.48
C LYS A 187 14.57 -4.28 -18.48
N VAL A 188 15.38 -3.23 -18.57
CA VAL A 188 15.19 -2.00 -17.80
C VAL A 188 13.80 -1.41 -18.06
N ALA A 189 13.39 -1.30 -19.32
CA ALA A 189 12.06 -0.79 -19.64
C ALA A 189 10.92 -1.65 -19.05
N VAL A 190 11.08 -2.98 -19.02
CA VAL A 190 10.11 -3.90 -18.41
C VAL A 190 9.99 -3.64 -16.91
N VAL A 191 11.12 -3.52 -16.19
CA VAL A 191 11.11 -3.23 -14.75
C VAL A 191 10.48 -1.87 -14.48
N ALA A 192 10.89 -0.84 -15.23
CA ALA A 192 10.34 0.51 -15.10
C ALA A 192 8.83 0.56 -15.35
N MET A 193 8.31 -0.17 -16.33
CA MET A 193 6.87 -0.24 -16.62
C MET A 193 6.10 -0.95 -15.49
N ILE A 194 6.56 -2.07 -14.98
CA ILE A 194 5.87 -2.83 -13.94
C ILE A 194 5.93 -2.06 -12.61
N ALA A 195 7.14 -1.73 -12.14
CA ALA A 195 7.33 -1.04 -10.87
C ALA A 195 6.76 0.39 -10.91
N GLY A 196 6.94 1.12 -12.02
CA GLY A 196 6.38 2.45 -12.23
C GLY A 196 4.85 2.45 -12.29
N GLY A 197 4.25 1.44 -12.93
CA GLY A 197 2.79 1.26 -12.97
C GLY A 197 2.21 1.01 -11.58
N VAL A 198 2.82 0.11 -10.80
CA VAL A 198 2.42 -0.16 -9.40
C VAL A 198 2.60 1.09 -8.55
N PHE A 199 3.75 1.76 -8.66
CA PHE A 199 4.03 2.99 -7.90
C PHE A 199 3.01 4.09 -8.22
N HIS A 200 2.76 4.35 -9.50
CA HIS A 200 1.80 5.36 -9.93
C HIS A 200 0.38 5.07 -9.44
N TYR A 201 -0.07 3.82 -9.55
CA TYR A 201 -1.40 3.41 -9.12
C TYR A 201 -1.62 3.66 -7.62
N TYR A 202 -0.70 3.19 -6.77
CA TYR A 202 -0.84 3.34 -5.32
C TYR A 202 -0.57 4.76 -4.82
N LEU A 203 0.31 5.52 -5.49
CA LEU A 203 0.52 6.94 -5.18
C LEU A 203 -0.73 7.77 -5.49
N HIS A 204 -1.39 7.49 -6.62
CA HIS A 204 -2.63 8.15 -6.99
C HIS A 204 -3.78 7.80 -6.02
N ASP A 205 -3.85 6.56 -5.57
CA ASP A 205 -4.84 6.09 -4.59
C ASP A 205 -4.68 6.83 -3.25
N LEU A 206 -3.45 6.98 -2.74
CA LEU A 206 -3.16 7.76 -1.53
C LEU A 206 -3.52 9.24 -1.66
N ARG A 207 -3.18 9.88 -2.77
CA ARG A 207 -3.49 11.30 -2.98
C ARG A 207 -4.99 11.58 -3.00
N ARG A 208 -5.77 10.66 -3.52
CA ARG A 208 -7.24 10.77 -3.48
C ARG A 208 -7.77 10.73 -2.06
N GLU A 209 -7.20 9.90 -1.20
CA GLU A 209 -7.60 9.81 0.21
C GLU A 209 -7.29 11.09 1.00
N GLU A 210 -6.17 11.76 0.69
CA GLU A 210 -5.78 13.02 1.35
C GLU A 210 -6.68 14.20 0.96
N VAL A 211 -7.25 14.18 -0.25
CA VAL A 211 -8.15 15.26 -0.72
C VAL A 211 -9.58 15.07 -0.21
N GLU A 212 -10.01 13.83 0.07
CA GLU A 212 -11.35 13.50 0.56
C GLU A 212 -11.44 13.50 2.11
N ALA A 213 -10.31 13.64 2.84
CA ALA A 213 -10.24 13.65 4.31
C ALA A 213 -10.25 15.07 4.89
#